data_f603e57e3e072beb955c555c08a31c56
#
_entry.id   f603e57e3e072beb955c555c08a31c56
#
_cell.length_a   1.000
_cell.length_b   1.000
_cell.length_c   1.000
_cell.angle_alpha   90.00
_cell.angle_beta   90.00
_cell.angle_gamma   90.00
#
_symmetry.space_group_name_H-M   'P 1'
#
loop_
_entity.id
_entity.type
_entity.pdbx_description
1 polymer ?
#
loop_
_entity_poly.entity_id
_entity_poly.type
_entity_poly.pdbx_seq_one_letter_code
_entity_poly.pdbx_strand_id
1 'polypeptide(L)'
;MAEPRGDSRTLKDYVSVLRRRKWVILLALVVVPAVAVVFSLRQSPLYASSAEVLMSNQDLAGALTNTQSNSATLPDREAQTQADIAHTPNVAKRVIAELKLKDTTPEDLLKATSVVPSLASDVIAFHATDPDPEVAKRIATQFAVTFTEVRSELDTASLKKARGEVSSRLDELRAAGDDKTAYFRTLQDKEQQLATLEALQTSNATLLRAADKADKVRPKPSRNGGFGVVLGLVLGIALAFLLDALDTRVRTAEEIREKLGLPMLARLPEPPRDLRGDNRLAMIAEPHSVYAESFRILATNLDFVNLEWGARSIMVTSPSSSASTHTSRTAWARAPRRRT
;
A
#
# COMPACT_ATOMS: atom_id res chain seq x y z
N MET A 1 -53.06 6.99 -5.03
CA MET A 1 -51.72 6.50 -5.32
C MET A 1 -50.79 7.69 -5.19
N ALA A 2 -50.08 7.81 -4.06
CA ALA A 2 -49.10 8.88 -3.85
C ALA A 2 -47.74 8.38 -4.36
N GLU A 3 -47.20 9.06 -5.38
CA GLU A 3 -45.84 8.81 -5.82
C GLU A 3 -44.85 9.08 -4.69
N PRO A 4 -43.86 8.20 -4.44
CA PRO A 4 -42.80 8.48 -3.50
C PRO A 4 -41.92 9.57 -4.12
N ARG A 5 -42.01 10.79 -3.58
CA ARG A 5 -41.09 11.89 -3.88
C ARG A 5 -39.71 11.42 -3.48
N GLY A 6 -38.89 11.08 -4.46
CA GLY A 6 -37.49 10.77 -4.28
C GLY A 6 -36.79 11.93 -3.60
N ASP A 7 -36.19 11.60 -2.47
CA ASP A 7 -35.37 12.46 -1.60
C ASP A 7 -34.20 12.97 -2.46
N SER A 8 -34.37 14.07 -3.18
CA SER A 8 -33.32 14.69 -3.99
C SER A 8 -32.38 15.45 -3.04
N ARG A 9 -31.52 14.67 -2.35
CA ARG A 9 -30.43 15.26 -1.58
C ARG A 9 -29.58 16.08 -2.54
N THR A 10 -29.55 17.39 -2.34
CA THR A 10 -28.80 18.30 -3.18
C THR A 10 -27.33 18.26 -2.81
N LEU A 11 -26.42 18.58 -3.74
CA LEU A 11 -24.97 18.67 -3.47
C LEU A 11 -24.66 19.56 -2.26
N LYS A 12 -25.51 20.53 -1.96
CA LYS A 12 -25.40 21.41 -0.79
C LYS A 12 -25.51 20.63 0.52
N ASP A 13 -26.33 19.58 0.57
CA ASP A 13 -26.53 18.76 1.79
C ASP A 13 -25.26 17.96 2.10
N TYR A 14 -24.60 17.40 1.08
CA TYR A 14 -23.32 16.70 1.28
C TYR A 14 -22.23 17.62 1.78
N VAL A 15 -22.12 18.83 1.22
CA VAL A 15 -21.15 19.84 1.68
C VAL A 15 -21.47 20.28 3.13
N SER A 16 -22.74 20.41 3.49
CA SER A 16 -23.16 20.79 4.84
C SER A 16 -22.73 19.73 5.87
N VAL A 17 -22.85 18.43 5.55
CA VAL A 17 -22.39 17.33 6.40
C VAL A 17 -20.88 17.38 6.61
N LEU A 18 -20.09 17.54 5.52
CA LEU A 18 -18.64 17.69 5.60
C LEU A 18 -18.24 18.86 6.51
N ARG A 19 -18.88 20.01 6.34
CA ARG A 19 -18.57 21.22 7.14
C ARG A 19 -18.98 21.04 8.60
N ARG A 20 -20.06 20.33 8.87
CA ARG A 20 -20.55 20.05 10.23
C ARG A 20 -19.63 19.09 10.97
N ARG A 21 -19.15 18.05 10.30
CA ARG A 21 -18.32 16.99 10.86
C ARG A 21 -16.84 17.12 10.52
N LYS A 22 -16.38 18.33 10.14
CA LYS A 22 -14.97 18.59 9.75
C LYS A 22 -13.95 18.10 10.77
N TRP A 23 -14.25 18.15 12.07
CA TRP A 23 -13.36 17.67 13.12
C TRP A 23 -13.18 16.15 13.10
N VAL A 24 -14.21 15.40 12.74
CA VAL A 24 -14.14 13.93 12.60
C VAL A 24 -13.24 13.57 11.40
N ILE A 25 -13.43 14.29 10.28
CA ILE A 25 -12.60 14.10 9.08
C ILE A 25 -11.14 14.46 9.38
N LEU A 26 -10.91 15.58 10.05
CA LEU A 26 -9.57 16.05 10.40
C LEU A 26 -8.89 15.10 11.40
N LEU A 27 -9.63 14.60 12.38
CA LEU A 27 -9.14 13.59 13.32
C LEU A 27 -8.73 12.30 12.58
N ALA A 28 -9.57 11.78 11.69
CA ALA A 28 -9.25 10.59 10.90
C ALA A 28 -8.03 10.83 9.98
N LEU A 29 -7.94 12.02 9.37
CA LEU A 29 -6.85 12.43 8.51
C LEU A 29 -5.49 12.51 9.25
N VAL A 30 -5.48 12.72 10.55
CA VAL A 30 -4.27 12.76 11.38
C VAL A 30 -3.99 11.39 12.01
N VAL A 31 -5.00 10.75 12.59
CA VAL A 31 -4.84 9.51 13.36
C VAL A 31 -4.45 8.33 12.44
N VAL A 32 -5.12 8.17 11.29
CA VAL A 32 -4.86 7.03 10.41
C VAL A 32 -3.43 7.04 9.86
N PRO A 33 -2.91 8.16 9.31
CA PRO A 33 -1.50 8.23 8.90
C PRO A 33 -0.52 8.07 10.07
N ALA A 34 -0.83 8.64 11.23
CA ALA A 34 0.03 8.50 12.40
C ALA A 34 0.16 7.03 12.82
N VAL A 35 -0.94 6.30 12.86
CA VAL A 35 -0.93 4.84 13.14
C VAL A 35 -0.16 4.09 12.06
N ALA A 36 -0.36 4.40 10.78
CA ALA A 36 0.36 3.78 9.67
C ALA A 36 1.87 4.00 9.74
N VAL A 37 2.31 5.22 10.10
CA VAL A 37 3.73 5.55 10.28
C VAL A 37 4.30 4.84 11.51
N VAL A 38 3.62 4.86 12.65
CA VAL A 38 4.06 4.16 13.88
C VAL A 38 4.19 2.66 13.63
N PHE A 39 3.21 2.06 12.96
CA PHE A 39 3.27 0.64 12.59
C PHE A 39 4.45 0.36 11.63
N SER A 40 4.67 1.24 10.66
CA SER A 40 5.80 1.14 9.74
C SER A 40 7.15 1.21 10.46
N LEU A 41 7.30 2.10 11.45
CA LEU A 41 8.53 2.24 12.22
C LEU A 41 8.85 1.05 13.15
N ARG A 42 7.81 0.27 13.51
CA ARG A 42 7.99 -0.97 14.31
C ARG A 42 8.41 -2.17 13.49
N GLN A 43 8.36 -2.09 12.14
CA GLN A 43 8.84 -3.17 11.30
C GLN A 43 10.36 -3.24 11.33
N SER A 44 10.91 -4.48 11.34
CA SER A 44 12.35 -4.69 11.23
C SER A 44 12.90 -4.05 9.95
N PRO A 45 13.99 -3.31 10.01
CA PRO A 45 14.62 -2.75 8.82
C PRO A 45 15.10 -3.88 7.91
N LEU A 46 14.99 -3.68 6.59
CA LEU A 46 15.59 -4.53 5.58
C LEU A 46 16.52 -3.68 4.72
N TYR A 47 17.71 -4.18 4.52
CA TYR A 47 18.74 -3.55 3.70
C TYR A 47 18.93 -4.35 2.43
N ALA A 48 19.07 -3.66 1.31
CA ALA A 48 19.40 -4.26 0.01
C ALA A 48 20.79 -3.84 -0.41
N SER A 49 21.53 -4.80 -0.91
CA SER A 49 22.84 -4.58 -1.51
C SER A 49 22.91 -5.23 -2.87
N SER A 50 23.81 -4.76 -3.74
CA SER A 50 24.00 -5.32 -5.08
C SER A 50 25.45 -5.49 -5.44
N ALA A 51 25.76 -6.62 -6.08
CA ALA A 51 27.02 -6.90 -6.76
C ALA A 51 26.79 -7.04 -8.25
N GLU A 52 27.78 -6.75 -9.07
CA GLU A 52 27.68 -6.74 -10.52
C GLU A 52 28.71 -7.68 -11.16
N VAL A 53 28.27 -8.49 -12.11
CA VAL A 53 29.09 -9.40 -12.90
C VAL A 53 29.01 -8.99 -14.36
N LEU A 54 30.16 -8.80 -15.00
CA LEU A 54 30.26 -8.60 -16.43
C LEU A 54 30.30 -9.96 -17.13
N MET A 55 29.43 -10.15 -18.10
CA MET A 55 29.43 -11.29 -19.00
C MET A 55 30.25 -10.95 -20.24
N SER A 56 31.18 -11.79 -20.59
CA SER A 56 31.98 -11.65 -21.80
C SER A 56 31.64 -12.79 -22.75
N ASN A 57 31.19 -12.48 -23.95
CA ASN A 57 30.88 -13.47 -25.00
C ASN A 57 32.11 -13.77 -25.88
N GLN A 58 33.28 -13.90 -25.25
CA GLN A 58 34.50 -14.26 -26.01
C GLN A 58 34.56 -15.76 -26.24
N ASP A 59 34.05 -16.21 -27.37
CA ASP A 59 34.27 -17.57 -27.87
C ASP A 59 35.66 -17.68 -28.55
N LEU A 60 36.69 -17.80 -27.71
CA LEU A 60 38.07 -17.99 -28.19
C LEU A 60 38.22 -19.30 -29.00
N ALA A 61 37.44 -20.33 -28.69
CA ALA A 61 37.43 -21.59 -29.42
C ALA A 61 36.84 -21.41 -30.83
N GLY A 62 35.75 -20.67 -30.97
CA GLY A 62 35.16 -20.29 -32.24
C GLY A 62 36.08 -19.42 -33.10
N ALA A 63 36.79 -18.49 -32.47
CA ALA A 63 37.75 -17.62 -33.13
C ALA A 63 38.96 -18.40 -33.70
N LEU A 64 39.41 -19.42 -32.98
CA LEU A 64 40.54 -20.28 -33.45
C LEU A 64 40.11 -21.30 -34.50
N THR A 65 38.88 -21.76 -34.52
CA THR A 65 38.33 -22.72 -35.46
C THR A 65 37.69 -22.08 -36.69
N ASN A 66 37.70 -20.75 -36.78
CA ASN A 66 37.01 -19.94 -37.80
C ASN A 66 35.54 -20.29 -38.00
N THR A 67 34.92 -20.88 -36.98
CA THR A 67 33.49 -21.13 -36.87
C THR A 67 32.89 -20.02 -36.03
N GLN A 68 32.53 -18.90 -36.66
CA GLN A 68 31.70 -17.90 -36.00
C GLN A 68 30.34 -18.54 -35.73
N SER A 69 30.08 -18.85 -34.50
CA SER A 69 28.74 -19.21 -34.05
C SER A 69 27.85 -18.01 -34.28
N ASN A 70 27.16 -17.99 -35.42
CA ASN A 70 26.16 -17.01 -35.77
C ASN A 70 24.92 -17.32 -34.90
N SER A 71 25.10 -17.28 -33.59
CA SER A 71 23.97 -17.35 -32.63
C SER A 71 23.22 -16.04 -32.72
N ALA A 72 22.29 -15.97 -33.67
CA ALA A 72 21.26 -14.94 -33.70
C ALA A 72 20.28 -15.09 -32.52
N THR A 73 20.80 -15.44 -31.37
CA THR A 73 20.05 -15.41 -30.11
C THR A 73 19.88 -13.94 -29.73
N LEU A 74 18.65 -13.55 -29.52
CA LEU A 74 18.34 -12.20 -29.04
C LEU A 74 19.10 -11.97 -27.73
N PRO A 75 19.93 -10.91 -27.61
CA PRO A 75 20.77 -10.65 -26.44
C PRO A 75 20.00 -10.71 -25.12
N ASP A 76 18.77 -10.23 -25.14
CA ASP A 76 17.88 -10.21 -23.97
C ASP A 76 17.52 -11.62 -23.45
N ARG A 77 17.31 -12.59 -24.36
CA ARG A 77 17.02 -13.98 -23.99
C ARG A 77 18.23 -14.67 -23.38
N GLU A 78 19.40 -14.40 -23.91
CA GLU A 78 20.64 -14.98 -23.39
C GLU A 78 20.92 -14.44 -21.98
N ALA A 79 20.85 -13.12 -21.79
CA ALA A 79 21.02 -12.49 -20.48
C ALA A 79 20.01 -13.03 -19.44
N GLN A 80 18.74 -13.23 -19.83
CA GLN A 80 17.74 -13.82 -18.96
C GLN A 80 18.07 -15.29 -18.61
N THR A 81 18.52 -16.08 -19.58
CA THR A 81 18.93 -17.46 -19.33
C THR A 81 20.11 -17.53 -18.35
N GLN A 82 21.06 -16.61 -18.45
CA GLN A 82 22.19 -16.55 -17.51
C GLN A 82 21.71 -16.15 -16.10
N ALA A 83 20.76 -15.22 -15.99
CA ALA A 83 20.16 -14.85 -14.71
C ALA A 83 19.41 -16.04 -14.08
N ASP A 84 18.69 -16.82 -14.90
CA ASP A 84 17.97 -18.02 -14.41
C ASP A 84 18.93 -19.11 -13.93
N ILE A 85 20.06 -19.32 -14.63
CA ILE A 85 21.14 -20.23 -14.19
C ILE A 85 21.74 -19.76 -12.87
N ALA A 86 21.97 -18.46 -12.74
CA ALA A 86 22.51 -17.88 -11.53
C ALA A 86 21.56 -18.07 -10.34
N HIS A 87 20.24 -17.96 -10.55
CA HIS A 87 19.21 -18.02 -9.50
C HIS A 87 18.69 -19.45 -9.28
N THR A 88 19.60 -20.43 -9.19
CA THR A 88 19.26 -21.84 -8.97
C THR A 88 19.53 -22.29 -7.54
N PRO A 89 18.81 -23.32 -7.02
CA PRO A 89 19.08 -23.90 -5.70
C PRO A 89 20.51 -24.42 -5.55
N ASN A 90 21.17 -24.81 -6.64
CA ASN A 90 22.54 -25.30 -6.61
C ASN A 90 23.55 -24.19 -6.27
N VAL A 91 23.40 -23.02 -6.89
CA VAL A 91 24.21 -21.83 -6.58
C VAL A 91 23.93 -21.39 -5.13
N ALA A 92 22.66 -21.32 -4.73
CA ALA A 92 22.27 -20.94 -3.37
C ALA A 92 22.87 -21.87 -2.29
N LYS A 93 22.90 -23.19 -2.52
CA LYS A 93 23.56 -24.15 -1.61
C LYS A 93 25.06 -23.87 -1.43
N ARG A 94 25.77 -23.54 -2.51
CA ARG A 94 27.20 -23.21 -2.44
C ARG A 94 27.41 -21.92 -1.64
N VAL A 95 26.59 -20.87 -1.90
CA VAL A 95 26.66 -19.61 -1.14
C VAL A 95 26.42 -19.82 0.35
N ILE A 96 25.43 -20.63 0.71
CA ILE A 96 25.15 -20.97 2.14
C ILE A 96 26.35 -21.66 2.77
N ALA A 97 26.98 -22.59 2.07
CA ALA A 97 28.14 -23.33 2.55
C ALA A 97 29.35 -22.40 2.75
N GLU A 98 29.65 -21.54 1.78
CA GLU A 98 30.78 -20.59 1.85
C GLU A 98 30.62 -19.54 2.97
N LEU A 99 29.44 -18.96 3.07
CA LEU A 99 29.12 -17.96 4.10
C LEU A 99 28.81 -18.57 5.47
N LYS A 100 28.70 -19.92 5.56
CA LYS A 100 28.34 -20.68 6.78
C LYS A 100 27.06 -20.14 7.42
N LEU A 101 26.05 -19.83 6.59
CA LEU A 101 24.76 -19.33 7.06
C LEU A 101 24.05 -20.44 7.82
N LYS A 102 23.76 -20.18 9.10
CA LYS A 102 22.99 -21.10 9.95
C LYS A 102 21.50 -20.84 9.75
N ASP A 103 20.72 -21.91 9.77
CA ASP A 103 19.24 -21.87 9.71
C ASP A 103 18.64 -21.22 8.43
N THR A 104 19.42 -21.17 7.33
CA THR A 104 18.95 -20.62 6.06
C THR A 104 18.82 -21.75 5.05
N THR A 105 17.61 -21.95 4.51
CA THR A 105 17.39 -22.90 3.41
C THR A 105 17.73 -22.26 2.06
N PRO A 106 18.07 -23.07 1.02
CA PRO A 106 18.29 -22.53 -0.33
C PRO A 106 17.08 -21.75 -0.86
N GLU A 107 15.86 -22.19 -0.55
CA GLU A 107 14.62 -21.54 -0.93
C GLU A 107 14.45 -20.17 -0.25
N ASP A 108 14.83 -20.06 1.02
CA ASP A 108 14.75 -18.78 1.75
C ASP A 108 15.80 -17.80 1.25
N LEU A 109 17.00 -18.28 0.94
CA LEU A 109 18.04 -17.44 0.32
C LEU A 109 17.57 -16.93 -1.07
N LEU A 110 16.99 -17.81 -1.89
CA LEU A 110 16.47 -17.40 -3.21
C LEU A 110 15.33 -16.38 -3.10
N LYS A 111 14.46 -16.45 -2.07
CA LYS A 111 13.44 -15.42 -1.81
C LYS A 111 14.03 -14.07 -1.38
N ALA A 112 15.16 -14.12 -0.67
CA ALA A 112 15.87 -12.93 -0.19
C ALA A 112 16.81 -12.31 -1.25
N THR A 113 17.04 -13.02 -2.37
CA THR A 113 17.91 -12.59 -3.45
C THR A 113 17.16 -12.46 -4.77
N SER A 114 17.70 -11.66 -5.69
CA SER A 114 17.22 -11.59 -7.07
C SER A 114 18.37 -11.30 -8.00
N VAL A 115 18.30 -11.89 -9.18
CA VAL A 115 19.30 -11.69 -10.23
C VAL A 115 18.63 -11.01 -11.40
N VAL A 116 19.15 -9.85 -11.78
CA VAL A 116 18.52 -8.99 -12.80
C VAL A 116 19.55 -8.68 -13.88
N PRO A 117 19.35 -9.13 -15.12
CA PRO A 117 20.19 -8.75 -16.24
C PRO A 117 19.94 -7.29 -16.64
N SER A 118 20.99 -6.58 -17.04
CA SER A 118 20.87 -5.24 -17.61
C SER A 118 20.50 -5.36 -19.09
N LEU A 119 19.44 -4.64 -19.50
CA LEU A 119 19.04 -4.61 -20.92
C LEU A 119 19.94 -3.74 -21.80
N ALA A 120 20.78 -2.90 -21.20
CA ALA A 120 21.63 -1.94 -21.91
C ALA A 120 23.14 -2.33 -21.90
N SER A 121 23.51 -3.40 -21.22
CA SER A 121 24.91 -3.83 -21.08
C SER A 121 24.98 -5.31 -20.71
N ASP A 122 26.10 -5.93 -20.96
CA ASP A 122 26.40 -7.33 -20.63
C ASP A 122 26.67 -7.52 -19.12
N VAL A 123 25.91 -6.81 -18.26
CA VAL A 123 26.06 -6.84 -16.81
C VAL A 123 24.87 -7.53 -16.19
N ILE A 124 25.14 -8.40 -15.24
CA ILE A 124 24.12 -9.04 -14.39
C ILE A 124 24.27 -8.51 -12.96
N ALA A 125 23.20 -7.96 -12.41
CA ALA A 125 23.16 -7.46 -11.05
C ALA A 125 22.58 -8.52 -10.10
N PHE A 126 23.31 -8.78 -9.02
CA PHE A 126 22.96 -9.71 -7.95
C PHE A 126 22.50 -8.90 -6.73
N HIS A 127 21.21 -8.89 -6.46
CA HIS A 127 20.64 -8.19 -5.31
C HIS A 127 20.41 -9.16 -4.17
N ALA A 128 20.73 -8.73 -2.95
CA ALA A 128 20.40 -9.45 -1.72
C ALA A 128 19.77 -8.52 -0.69
N THR A 129 18.81 -9.04 0.06
CA THR A 129 18.12 -8.31 1.13
C THR A 129 18.25 -9.04 2.46
N ASP A 130 18.68 -8.33 3.50
CA ASP A 130 18.85 -8.89 4.84
C ASP A 130 18.56 -7.82 5.91
N PRO A 131 18.13 -8.19 7.12
CA PRO A 131 18.05 -7.25 8.25
C PRO A 131 19.38 -6.63 8.65
N ASP A 132 20.50 -7.35 8.43
CA ASP A 132 21.86 -6.86 8.68
C ASP A 132 22.51 -6.37 7.36
N PRO A 133 22.90 -5.08 7.28
CA PRO A 133 23.51 -4.52 6.07
C PRO A 133 24.81 -5.23 5.66
N GLU A 134 25.62 -5.72 6.62
CA GLU A 134 26.88 -6.42 6.32
C GLU A 134 26.61 -7.83 5.77
N VAL A 135 25.56 -8.50 6.26
CA VAL A 135 25.14 -9.79 5.75
C VAL A 135 24.59 -9.64 4.32
N ALA A 136 23.77 -8.62 4.06
CA ALA A 136 23.25 -8.33 2.72
C ALA A 136 24.39 -8.13 1.69
N LYS A 137 25.43 -7.36 2.04
CA LYS A 137 26.61 -7.15 1.20
C LYS A 137 27.36 -8.45 0.94
N ARG A 138 27.60 -9.25 1.98
CA ARG A 138 28.30 -10.54 1.84
C ARG A 138 27.52 -11.51 0.98
N ILE A 139 26.21 -11.61 1.15
CA ILE A 139 25.36 -12.49 0.34
C ILE A 139 25.40 -12.06 -1.12
N ALA A 140 25.19 -10.77 -1.44
CA ALA A 140 25.22 -10.28 -2.81
C ALA A 140 26.57 -10.55 -3.49
N THR A 141 27.68 -10.24 -2.79
CA THR A 141 29.03 -10.47 -3.32
C THR A 141 29.32 -11.95 -3.51
N GLN A 142 29.04 -12.79 -2.50
CA GLN A 142 29.30 -14.23 -2.60
C GLN A 142 28.45 -14.89 -3.67
N PHE A 143 27.20 -14.43 -3.83
CA PHE A 143 26.33 -14.93 -4.89
C PHE A 143 26.93 -14.65 -6.29
N ALA A 144 27.43 -13.44 -6.50
CA ALA A 144 28.14 -13.06 -7.73
C ALA A 144 29.40 -13.88 -7.94
N VAL A 145 30.23 -14.06 -6.90
CA VAL A 145 31.46 -14.88 -6.98
C VAL A 145 31.13 -16.33 -7.29
N THR A 146 30.25 -16.96 -6.54
CA THR A 146 29.85 -18.35 -6.77
C THR A 146 29.27 -18.57 -8.16
N PHE A 147 28.51 -17.60 -8.70
CA PHE A 147 28.04 -17.66 -10.08
C PHE A 147 29.20 -17.66 -11.07
N THR A 148 30.23 -16.80 -10.90
CA THR A 148 31.37 -16.78 -11.80
C THR A 148 32.11 -18.10 -11.79
N GLU A 149 32.24 -18.77 -10.65
CA GLU A 149 32.82 -20.10 -10.51
C GLU A 149 32.00 -21.17 -11.22
N VAL A 150 30.68 -21.22 -10.95
CA VAL A 150 29.78 -22.18 -11.62
C VAL A 150 29.79 -21.97 -13.14
N ARG A 151 29.78 -20.73 -13.58
CA ARG A 151 29.88 -20.42 -15.01
C ARG A 151 31.17 -20.91 -15.62
N SER A 152 32.33 -20.68 -14.98
CA SER A 152 33.61 -21.20 -15.41
C SER A 152 33.64 -22.73 -15.49
N GLU A 153 33.04 -23.40 -14.50
CA GLU A 153 32.86 -24.86 -14.52
C GLU A 153 32.04 -25.32 -15.73
N LEU A 154 30.93 -24.65 -16.04
CA LEU A 154 30.08 -24.98 -17.18
C LEU A 154 30.77 -24.73 -18.50
N ASP A 155 31.50 -23.60 -18.64
CA ASP A 155 32.20 -23.22 -19.85
C ASP A 155 33.36 -24.22 -20.18
N THR A 156 34.00 -24.75 -19.15
CA THR A 156 35.12 -25.72 -19.33
C THR A 156 34.67 -27.18 -19.29
N ALA A 157 33.43 -27.50 -18.89
CA ALA A 157 32.97 -28.87 -18.69
C ALA A 157 33.03 -29.73 -19.97
N SER A 158 32.67 -29.15 -21.12
CA SER A 158 32.71 -29.85 -22.41
C SER A 158 34.14 -30.17 -22.85
N LEU A 159 35.08 -29.24 -22.66
CA LEU A 159 36.49 -29.46 -22.95
C LEU A 159 37.13 -30.51 -22.04
N LYS A 160 36.86 -30.45 -20.75
CA LYS A 160 37.29 -31.45 -19.76
C LYS A 160 36.78 -32.84 -20.10
N LYS A 161 35.49 -32.95 -20.48
CA LYS A 161 34.89 -34.20 -20.91
C LYS A 161 35.57 -34.75 -22.16
N ALA A 162 35.70 -33.94 -23.21
CA ALA A 162 36.38 -34.34 -24.46
C ALA A 162 37.82 -34.79 -24.21
N ARG A 163 38.57 -34.03 -23.37
CA ARG A 163 39.95 -34.40 -22.99
C ARG A 163 39.98 -35.72 -22.22
N GLY A 164 39.05 -35.94 -21.27
CA GLY A 164 38.93 -37.20 -20.53
C GLY A 164 38.66 -38.41 -21.45
N GLU A 165 37.81 -38.25 -22.46
CA GLU A 165 37.55 -39.30 -23.46
C GLU A 165 38.77 -39.62 -24.28
N VAL A 166 39.52 -38.59 -24.75
CA VAL A 166 40.77 -38.78 -25.50
C VAL A 166 41.83 -39.42 -24.61
N SER A 167 41.99 -38.97 -23.35
CA SER A 167 42.95 -39.55 -22.41
C SER A 167 42.64 -41.03 -22.13
N SER A 168 41.36 -41.37 -21.86
CA SER A 168 40.95 -42.76 -21.67
C SER A 168 41.27 -43.63 -22.90
N ARG A 169 41.10 -43.12 -24.10
CA ARG A 169 41.45 -43.82 -25.33
C ARG A 169 42.94 -44.02 -25.51
N LEU A 170 43.77 -43.05 -25.13
CA LEU A 170 45.22 -43.17 -25.11
C LEU A 170 45.67 -44.25 -24.12
N ASP A 171 45.06 -44.36 -22.95
CA ASP A 171 45.38 -45.36 -21.95
C ASP A 171 45.00 -46.78 -22.43
N GLU A 172 43.83 -46.92 -23.09
CA GLU A 172 43.48 -48.20 -23.75
C GLU A 172 44.45 -48.64 -24.75
N LEU A 173 44.93 -47.74 -25.66
CA LEU A 173 45.92 -48.05 -26.70
C LEU A 173 47.28 -48.40 -26.08
N ARG A 174 47.68 -47.72 -24.99
CA ARG A 174 48.93 -48.11 -24.26
C ARG A 174 48.79 -49.49 -23.66
N ALA A 175 47.65 -49.83 -23.06
CA ALA A 175 47.42 -51.15 -22.49
C ALA A 175 47.40 -52.27 -23.57
N ALA A 176 46.98 -51.94 -24.80
CA ALA A 176 46.99 -52.84 -25.95
C ALA A 176 48.37 -52.97 -26.63
N GLY A 177 49.39 -52.15 -26.28
CA GLY A 177 50.70 -52.12 -26.90
C GLY A 177 50.77 -51.35 -28.23
N ASP A 178 49.72 -50.57 -28.54
CA ASP A 178 49.53 -49.79 -29.77
C ASP A 178 50.08 -48.34 -29.66
N ASP A 179 50.96 -48.09 -28.68
CA ASP A 179 51.51 -46.77 -28.35
C ASP A 179 52.44 -46.16 -29.47
N LYS A 180 52.83 -46.94 -30.46
CA LYS A 180 53.69 -46.49 -31.58
C LYS A 180 52.91 -46.18 -32.86
N THR A 181 51.60 -46.35 -32.86
CA THR A 181 50.77 -46.15 -34.05
C THR A 181 50.63 -44.64 -34.43
N ALA A 182 50.39 -44.36 -35.72
CA ALA A 182 50.08 -43.01 -36.16
C ALA A 182 48.84 -42.47 -35.50
N TYR A 183 47.89 -43.37 -35.23
CA TYR A 183 46.62 -42.99 -34.51
C TYR A 183 46.87 -42.53 -33.06
N PHE A 184 47.75 -43.24 -32.34
CA PHE A 184 48.15 -42.83 -30.98
C PHE A 184 48.76 -41.43 -30.98
N ARG A 185 49.69 -41.10 -31.92
CA ARG A 185 50.27 -39.77 -32.04
C ARG A 185 49.19 -38.70 -32.31
N THR A 186 48.27 -38.97 -33.22
CA THR A 186 47.18 -38.04 -33.54
C THR A 186 46.27 -37.75 -32.32
N LEU A 187 46.01 -38.78 -31.51
CA LEU A 187 45.25 -38.58 -30.26
C LEU A 187 46.05 -37.81 -29.22
N GLN A 188 47.35 -38.03 -29.12
CA GLN A 188 48.27 -37.30 -28.24
C GLN A 188 48.30 -35.79 -28.60
N ASP A 189 48.38 -35.48 -29.89
CA ASP A 189 48.35 -34.11 -30.39
C ASP A 189 47.00 -33.46 -30.08
N LYS A 190 45.85 -34.19 -30.21
CA LYS A 190 44.55 -33.71 -29.86
C LYS A 190 44.39 -33.48 -28.36
N GLU A 191 44.91 -34.37 -27.49
CA GLU A 191 44.93 -34.16 -26.06
C GLU A 191 45.66 -32.87 -25.69
N GLN A 192 46.81 -32.62 -26.30
CA GLN A 192 47.58 -31.41 -26.05
C GLN A 192 46.87 -30.15 -26.57
N GLN A 193 46.19 -30.23 -27.72
CA GLN A 193 45.36 -29.14 -28.22
C GLN A 193 44.22 -28.84 -27.26
N LEU A 194 43.47 -29.86 -26.77
CA LEU A 194 42.39 -29.70 -25.82
C LEU A 194 42.90 -29.14 -24.49
N ALA A 195 44.06 -29.58 -24.00
CA ALA A 195 44.68 -29.03 -22.79
C ALA A 195 45.06 -27.56 -22.97
N THR A 196 45.54 -27.16 -24.15
CA THR A 196 45.84 -25.76 -24.45
C THR A 196 44.57 -24.91 -24.51
N LEU A 197 43.50 -25.41 -25.17
CA LEU A 197 42.21 -24.75 -25.22
C LEU A 197 41.60 -24.60 -23.82
N GLU A 198 41.65 -25.64 -23.00
CA GLU A 198 41.18 -25.59 -21.61
C GLU A 198 41.95 -24.54 -20.80
N ALA A 199 43.27 -24.44 -20.96
CA ALA A 199 44.10 -23.43 -20.27
C ALA A 199 43.87 -22.00 -20.76
N LEU A 200 43.49 -21.81 -22.03
CA LEU A 200 43.21 -20.51 -22.63
C LEU A 200 41.75 -20.06 -22.37
N GLN A 201 40.87 -21.01 -22.10
CA GLN A 201 39.45 -20.68 -21.82
C GLN A 201 39.32 -20.08 -20.43
N THR A 202 39.22 -18.76 -20.39
CA THR A 202 38.91 -18.03 -19.20
C THR A 202 37.37 -18.00 -18.99
N SER A 203 36.95 -17.81 -17.75
CA SER A 203 35.53 -17.64 -17.46
C SER A 203 34.92 -16.49 -18.25
N ASN A 204 33.78 -16.73 -18.87
CA ASN A 204 33.00 -15.69 -19.55
C ASN A 204 32.26 -14.77 -18.57
N ALA A 205 32.43 -14.95 -17.27
CA ALA A 205 31.85 -14.13 -16.23
C ALA A 205 32.95 -13.60 -15.30
N THR A 206 32.97 -12.29 -15.09
CA THR A 206 33.96 -11.63 -14.22
C THR A 206 33.26 -10.71 -13.26
N LEU A 207 33.63 -10.77 -11.96
CA LEU A 207 33.07 -9.85 -10.94
C LEU A 207 33.52 -8.42 -11.29
N LEU A 208 32.56 -7.58 -11.69
CA LEU A 208 32.79 -6.19 -12.05
C LEU A 208 32.84 -5.31 -10.78
N ARG A 209 31.89 -5.53 -9.88
CA ARG A 209 31.77 -4.77 -8.62
C ARG A 209 31.25 -5.65 -7.50
N ALA A 210 31.98 -5.69 -6.40
CA ALA A 210 31.47 -6.25 -5.16
C ALA A 210 30.45 -5.31 -4.50
N ALA A 211 29.60 -5.85 -3.69
CA ALA A 211 28.60 -5.06 -2.95
C ALA A 211 29.29 -4.24 -1.84
N ASP A 212 29.41 -2.94 -2.02
CA ASP A 212 30.06 -2.00 -1.11
C ASP A 212 29.05 -1.23 -0.22
N LYS A 213 27.81 -1.09 -0.69
CA LYS A 213 26.73 -0.35 -0.01
C LYS A 213 25.53 -1.23 0.23
N ALA A 214 24.85 -0.95 1.32
CA ALA A 214 23.56 -1.55 1.64
C ALA A 214 22.56 -0.45 1.97
N ASP A 215 21.59 -0.26 1.10
CA ASP A 215 20.57 0.76 1.24
C ASP A 215 19.33 0.22 1.98
N LYS A 216 18.79 1.01 2.91
CA LYS A 216 17.56 0.66 3.61
C LYS A 216 16.36 0.72 2.65
N VAL A 217 15.79 -0.44 2.33
CA VAL A 217 14.64 -0.57 1.41
C VAL A 217 13.31 -0.65 2.11
N ARG A 218 13.28 -1.08 3.37
CA ARG A 218 12.10 -1.13 4.24
C ARG A 218 12.46 -0.74 5.67
N PRO A 219 11.53 -0.22 6.45
CA PRO A 219 10.23 0.34 6.04
C PRO A 219 10.39 1.67 5.29
N LYS A 220 9.39 2.02 4.47
CA LYS A 220 9.28 3.34 3.80
C LYS A 220 8.15 4.15 4.47
N PRO A 221 8.40 4.82 5.61
CA PRO A 221 7.36 5.49 6.39
C PRO A 221 6.65 6.61 5.62
N SER A 222 7.36 7.30 4.73
CA SER A 222 6.78 8.35 3.88
C SER A 222 5.70 7.80 2.93
N ARG A 223 5.96 6.67 2.28
CA ARG A 223 5.00 6.01 1.40
C ARG A 223 3.80 5.45 2.18
N ASN A 224 4.05 4.81 3.31
CA ASN A 224 3.00 4.25 4.16
C ASN A 224 2.15 5.37 4.80
N GLY A 225 2.77 6.50 5.18
CA GLY A 225 2.08 7.70 5.62
C GLY A 225 1.18 8.30 4.52
N GLY A 226 1.68 8.36 3.28
CA GLY A 226 0.91 8.83 2.13
C GLY A 226 -0.35 7.97 1.88
N PHE A 227 -0.23 6.64 1.89
CA PHE A 227 -1.39 5.74 1.83
C PHE A 227 -2.33 5.93 3.03
N GLY A 228 -1.76 6.17 4.22
CA GLY A 228 -2.54 6.48 5.42
C GLY A 228 -3.38 7.74 5.27
N VAL A 229 -2.89 8.80 4.62
CA VAL A 229 -3.64 10.04 4.35
C VAL A 229 -4.84 9.76 3.44
N VAL A 230 -4.64 9.05 2.33
CA VAL A 230 -5.74 8.70 1.42
C VAL A 230 -6.80 7.85 2.13
N LEU A 231 -6.38 6.82 2.84
CA LEU A 231 -7.28 5.94 3.59
C LEU A 231 -7.99 6.71 4.71
N GLY A 232 -7.27 7.57 5.44
CA GLY A 232 -7.82 8.42 6.50
C GLY A 232 -8.88 9.39 5.99
N LEU A 233 -8.68 9.97 4.79
CA LEU A 233 -9.66 10.83 4.14
C LEU A 233 -10.94 10.06 3.80
N VAL A 234 -10.81 8.90 3.16
CA VAL A 234 -11.96 8.05 2.80
C VAL A 234 -12.73 7.61 4.03
N LEU A 235 -12.03 7.09 5.04
CA LEU A 235 -12.64 6.67 6.31
C LEU A 235 -13.25 7.84 7.08
N GLY A 236 -12.59 9.00 7.08
CA GLY A 236 -13.09 10.21 7.72
C GLY A 236 -14.41 10.71 7.10
N ILE A 237 -14.49 10.70 5.77
CA ILE A 237 -15.72 11.04 5.04
C ILE A 237 -16.82 10.01 5.33
N ALA A 238 -16.52 8.72 5.22
CA ALA A 238 -17.48 7.66 5.50
C ALA A 238 -18.04 7.74 6.94
N LEU A 239 -17.16 7.97 7.92
CA LEU A 239 -17.54 8.13 9.32
C LEU A 239 -18.36 9.39 9.55
N ALA A 240 -18.04 10.49 8.86
CA ALA A 240 -18.81 11.74 8.93
C ALA A 240 -20.25 11.53 8.46
N PHE A 241 -20.45 10.83 7.35
CA PHE A 241 -21.79 10.48 6.86
C PHE A 241 -22.50 9.48 7.77
N LEU A 242 -21.81 8.49 8.30
CA LEU A 242 -22.37 7.54 9.24
C LEU A 242 -22.88 8.24 10.51
N LEU A 243 -22.05 9.12 11.08
CA LEU A 243 -22.44 9.90 12.27
C LEU A 243 -23.55 10.91 12.00
N ASP A 244 -23.66 11.42 10.76
CA ASP A 244 -24.77 12.30 10.39
C ASP A 244 -26.06 11.49 10.19
N ALA A 245 -25.98 10.30 9.61
CA ALA A 245 -27.12 9.40 9.46
C ALA A 245 -27.68 8.89 10.81
N LEU A 246 -26.80 8.73 11.80
CA LEU A 246 -27.18 8.34 13.17
C LEU A 246 -27.66 9.54 14.02
N ASP A 247 -27.47 10.78 13.57
CA ASP A 247 -27.91 11.98 14.29
C ASP A 247 -29.39 12.24 14.00
N THR A 248 -30.24 11.73 14.86
CA THR A 248 -31.70 11.86 14.76
C THR A 248 -32.23 13.22 15.26
N ARG A 249 -31.36 14.17 15.62
CA ARG A 249 -31.78 15.47 16.14
C ARG A 249 -32.38 16.34 15.05
N VAL A 250 -33.63 16.68 15.21
CA VAL A 250 -34.34 17.65 14.36
C VAL A 250 -33.80 19.05 14.66
N ARG A 251 -33.24 19.75 13.66
CA ARG A 251 -32.58 21.05 13.87
C ARG A 251 -33.15 22.18 13.04
N THR A 252 -33.91 21.89 12.02
CA THR A 252 -34.46 22.89 11.10
C THR A 252 -35.99 22.87 11.10
N ALA A 253 -36.59 24.02 10.81
CA ALA A 253 -38.00 24.16 10.64
C ALA A 253 -38.56 23.30 9.48
N GLU A 254 -37.74 23.20 8.43
CA GLU A 254 -38.06 22.39 7.26
C GLU A 254 -38.13 20.90 7.61
N GLU A 255 -37.23 20.38 8.43
CA GLU A 255 -37.27 18.99 8.90
C GLU A 255 -38.53 18.68 9.73
N ILE A 256 -38.99 19.63 10.56
CA ILE A 256 -40.23 19.48 11.34
C ILE A 256 -41.42 19.36 10.39
N ARG A 257 -41.50 20.27 9.42
CA ARG A 257 -42.57 20.29 8.45
C ARG A 257 -42.60 19.03 7.57
N GLU A 258 -41.44 18.56 7.17
CA GLU A 258 -41.28 17.39 6.29
C GLU A 258 -41.54 16.07 7.04
N LYS A 259 -41.02 15.92 8.27
CA LYS A 259 -41.16 14.69 9.07
C LYS A 259 -42.50 14.57 9.80
N LEU A 260 -43.06 15.69 10.26
CA LEU A 260 -44.29 15.69 11.08
C LEU A 260 -45.51 16.16 10.29
N GLY A 261 -45.35 16.76 9.13
CA GLY A 261 -46.46 17.31 8.34
C GLY A 261 -47.17 18.49 9.02
N LEU A 262 -46.57 19.06 10.07
CA LEU A 262 -47.17 20.11 10.88
C LEU A 262 -46.62 21.49 10.49
N PRO A 263 -47.46 22.51 10.33
CA PRO A 263 -47.00 23.87 10.06
C PRO A 263 -46.32 24.44 11.32
N MET A 264 -45.15 25.06 11.15
CA MET A 264 -44.50 25.80 12.23
C MET A 264 -45.21 27.12 12.44
N LEU A 265 -45.78 27.32 13.64
CA LEU A 265 -46.50 28.55 13.96
C LEU A 265 -45.57 29.70 14.31
N ALA A 266 -44.51 29.46 15.08
CA ALA A 266 -43.50 30.46 15.41
C ALA A 266 -42.22 29.78 15.92
N ARG A 267 -41.13 30.51 15.86
CA ARG A 267 -39.85 30.14 16.50
C ARG A 267 -39.60 31.11 17.67
N LEU A 268 -39.65 30.59 18.88
CA LEU A 268 -39.37 31.37 20.07
C LEU A 268 -37.85 31.29 20.38
N PRO A 269 -37.15 32.42 20.43
CA PRO A 269 -35.75 32.44 20.86
C PRO A 269 -35.63 32.10 22.35
N GLU A 270 -34.43 31.81 22.82
CA GLU A 270 -34.19 31.67 24.25
C GLU A 270 -34.52 32.96 24.99
N PRO A 271 -35.20 32.87 26.15
CA PRO A 271 -35.53 34.08 26.93
C PRO A 271 -34.24 34.79 27.38
N PRO A 272 -34.24 36.14 27.38
CA PRO A 272 -33.15 36.93 27.94
C PRO A 272 -32.86 36.50 29.39
N ARG A 273 -31.62 36.68 29.82
CA ARG A 273 -31.20 36.25 31.18
C ARG A 273 -32.01 36.86 32.27
N ASP A 274 -32.46 38.09 32.07
CA ASP A 274 -33.26 38.88 33.01
C ASP A 274 -34.69 38.39 33.15
N LEU A 275 -35.17 37.60 32.19
CA LEU A 275 -36.51 36.99 32.22
C LEU A 275 -36.45 35.49 32.56
N ARG A 276 -35.30 34.91 32.75
CA ARG A 276 -35.13 33.51 33.17
C ARG A 276 -35.42 33.40 34.68
N GLY A 277 -36.52 32.81 35.02
CA GLY A 277 -36.89 32.53 36.43
C GLY A 277 -37.81 33.59 37.05
N ASP A 278 -38.12 34.69 36.40
CA ASP A 278 -39.09 35.67 36.85
C ASP A 278 -40.50 35.35 36.29
N ASN A 279 -41.52 35.40 37.10
CA ASN A 279 -42.91 35.18 36.68
C ASN A 279 -43.47 36.36 35.85
N ARG A 280 -42.61 37.18 35.24
CA ARG A 280 -43.00 38.33 34.43
C ARG A 280 -43.33 37.91 33.01
N LEU A 281 -44.44 38.41 32.48
CA LEU A 281 -44.78 38.22 31.08
C LEU A 281 -43.88 39.09 30.20
N ALA A 282 -43.10 38.47 29.29
CA ALA A 282 -42.18 39.17 28.42
C ALA A 282 -42.83 40.29 27.59
N MET A 283 -44.08 40.12 27.20
CA MET A 283 -44.86 41.12 26.47
C MET A 283 -45.14 42.39 27.28
N ILE A 284 -45.11 42.29 28.63
CA ILE A 284 -45.34 43.43 29.53
C ILE A 284 -44.01 44.03 29.97
N ALA A 285 -43.02 43.18 30.26
CA ALA A 285 -41.72 43.63 30.75
C ALA A 285 -40.87 44.32 29.67
N GLU A 286 -40.85 43.75 28.44
CA GLU A 286 -40.09 44.26 27.30
C GLU A 286 -40.93 44.21 26.02
N PRO A 287 -41.88 45.13 25.82
CA PRO A 287 -42.84 45.09 24.70
C PRO A 287 -42.21 45.26 23.31
N HIS A 288 -40.99 45.80 23.21
CA HIS A 288 -40.26 46.03 21.96
C HIS A 288 -39.17 45.00 21.72
N SER A 289 -39.05 43.97 22.53
CA SER A 289 -38.03 42.93 22.35
C SER A 289 -38.38 41.96 21.22
N VAL A 290 -37.34 41.36 20.58
CA VAL A 290 -37.49 40.31 19.57
C VAL A 290 -38.27 39.11 20.16
N TYR A 291 -38.15 38.89 21.46
CA TYR A 291 -38.84 37.84 22.18
C TYR A 291 -40.37 38.10 22.24
N ALA A 292 -40.77 39.35 22.58
CA ALA A 292 -42.16 39.76 22.59
C ALA A 292 -42.80 39.70 21.19
N GLU A 293 -42.06 40.09 20.17
CA GLU A 293 -42.50 40.02 18.78
C GLU A 293 -42.72 38.57 18.31
N SER A 294 -41.88 37.64 18.73
CA SER A 294 -42.07 36.21 18.45
C SER A 294 -43.35 35.64 19.01
N PHE A 295 -43.80 36.12 20.18
CA PHE A 295 -45.12 35.78 20.76
C PHE A 295 -46.28 36.41 20.02
N ARG A 296 -46.14 37.66 19.49
CA ARG A 296 -47.18 38.28 18.65
C ARG A 296 -47.37 37.49 17.35
N ILE A 297 -46.26 37.09 16.71
CA ILE A 297 -46.29 36.24 15.51
C ILE A 297 -46.97 34.91 15.83
N LEU A 298 -46.64 34.29 16.98
CA LEU A 298 -47.29 33.06 17.43
C LEU A 298 -48.79 33.25 17.59
N ALA A 299 -49.23 34.32 18.27
CA ALA A 299 -50.64 34.61 18.50
C ALA A 299 -51.40 34.83 17.18
N THR A 300 -50.82 35.63 16.28
CA THR A 300 -51.41 35.88 14.95
C THR A 300 -51.57 34.61 14.11
N ASN A 301 -50.52 33.76 14.07
CA ASN A 301 -50.54 32.49 13.34
C ASN A 301 -51.52 31.50 13.97
N LEU A 302 -51.64 31.52 15.30
CA LEU A 302 -52.56 30.68 16.02
C LEU A 302 -54.01 31.07 15.75
N ASP A 303 -54.31 32.38 15.74
CA ASP A 303 -55.62 32.91 15.37
C ASP A 303 -56.01 32.55 13.94
N PHE A 304 -55.05 32.64 13.02
CA PHE A 304 -55.25 32.26 11.62
C PHE A 304 -55.61 30.77 11.46
N VAL A 305 -54.85 29.87 12.11
CA VAL A 305 -55.13 28.42 12.10
C VAL A 305 -56.46 28.12 12.81
N ASN A 306 -56.83 28.88 13.87
CA ASN A 306 -58.08 28.69 14.59
C ASN A 306 -59.31 29.14 13.79
N LEU A 307 -59.17 30.01 12.81
CA LEU A 307 -60.28 30.40 11.93
C LEU A 307 -60.89 29.20 11.20
N GLU A 308 -60.06 28.20 10.84
CA GLU A 308 -60.55 26.98 10.19
C GLU A 308 -61.14 25.97 11.16
N TRP A 309 -60.65 25.90 12.39
CA TRP A 309 -60.98 24.84 13.36
C TRP A 309 -61.98 25.24 14.43
N GLY A 310 -62.18 26.52 14.70
CA GLY A 310 -63.13 27.02 15.71
C GLY A 310 -62.82 26.51 17.12
N ALA A 311 -61.56 26.21 17.43
CA ALA A 311 -61.19 25.64 18.73
C ALA A 311 -61.41 26.62 19.87
N ARG A 312 -62.08 26.15 20.95
CA ARG A 312 -62.33 26.94 22.16
C ARG A 312 -61.24 26.78 23.24
N SER A 313 -60.37 25.80 23.11
CA SER A 313 -59.27 25.53 24.02
C SER A 313 -58.05 25.05 23.29
N ILE A 314 -56.87 25.44 23.76
CA ILE A 314 -55.58 25.06 23.19
C ILE A 314 -54.75 24.40 24.28
N MET A 315 -54.24 23.23 24.00
CA MET A 315 -53.31 22.52 24.87
C MET A 315 -51.90 22.73 24.39
N VAL A 316 -51.01 23.23 25.23
CA VAL A 316 -49.57 23.39 24.95
C VAL A 316 -48.85 22.26 25.67
N THR A 317 -48.13 21.45 24.90
CA THR A 317 -47.30 20.36 25.44
C THR A 317 -45.84 20.61 25.14
N SER A 318 -44.95 20.19 26.02
CA SER A 318 -43.52 20.22 25.80
C SER A 318 -42.97 18.78 25.62
N PRO A 319 -42.23 18.50 24.57
CA PRO A 319 -41.63 17.16 24.35
C PRO A 319 -40.39 16.92 25.22
N SER A 320 -40.10 17.73 26.24
CA SER A 320 -38.90 17.55 27.07
C SER A 320 -38.99 16.26 27.89
N SER A 321 -38.30 15.23 27.44
CA SER A 321 -38.09 13.98 28.18
C SER A 321 -36.78 14.02 28.97
N SER A 322 -36.38 15.14 29.53
CA SER A 322 -35.25 15.15 30.45
C SER A 322 -35.81 15.20 31.88
N ALA A 323 -35.41 14.22 32.65
CA ALA A 323 -35.63 14.13 34.09
C ALA A 323 -34.98 15.32 34.82
N SER A 324 -35.62 16.46 34.72
CA SER A 324 -35.49 17.55 35.69
C SER A 324 -36.88 17.97 36.06
N THR A 325 -37.23 17.72 37.31
CA THR A 325 -38.42 18.08 38.03
C THR A 325 -38.74 19.56 37.86
N HIS A 326 -39.30 19.93 36.70
CA HIS A 326 -40.07 21.18 36.59
C HIS A 326 -41.45 20.80 36.10
N THR A 327 -42.37 20.84 37.03
CA THR A 327 -43.80 20.75 36.85
C THR A 327 -44.25 21.53 35.62
N SER A 328 -44.61 20.82 34.54
CA SER A 328 -45.30 21.42 33.40
C SER A 328 -46.68 21.90 33.88
N ARG A 329 -46.77 23.19 34.19
CA ARG A 329 -48.06 23.82 34.41
C ARG A 329 -48.78 23.88 33.07
N THR A 330 -49.78 23.05 32.91
CA THR A 330 -50.77 23.15 31.85
C THR A 330 -51.51 24.47 32.02
N ALA A 331 -51.18 25.47 31.22
CA ALA A 331 -51.91 26.74 31.26
C ALA A 331 -53.13 26.61 30.34
N TRP A 332 -54.31 26.63 30.93
CA TRP A 332 -55.54 26.70 30.17
C TRP A 332 -55.77 28.15 29.80
N ALA A 333 -55.63 28.55 28.54
CA ALA A 333 -56.05 29.87 28.06
C ALA A 333 -57.49 29.78 27.57
N ARG A 334 -58.41 30.48 28.28
CA ARG A 334 -59.79 30.67 27.84
C ARG A 334 -59.82 31.77 26.76
N ALA A 335 -60.35 31.47 25.62
CA ALA A 335 -60.51 32.46 24.54
C ALA A 335 -61.46 33.59 25.05
N PRO A 336 -61.17 34.87 24.74
CA PRO A 336 -62.04 35.99 25.15
C PRO A 336 -63.39 35.88 24.43
N ARG A 337 -64.47 35.99 25.24
CA ARG A 337 -65.85 36.12 24.71
C ARG A 337 -65.95 37.41 23.91
N ARG A 338 -66.18 37.33 22.61
CA ARG A 338 -66.65 38.45 21.81
C ARG A 338 -68.00 38.84 22.38
N ARG A 339 -68.13 40.07 22.90
CA ARG A 339 -69.40 40.71 23.10
C ARG A 339 -69.93 41.15 21.75
N THR A 340 -71.10 40.70 21.41
CA THR A 340 -71.95 41.27 20.35
C THR A 340 -72.36 42.65 20.72
#